data_af826a33351f65d9915f34b1fbcb14be
#
_entry.id   af826a33351f65d9915f34b1fbcb14be
#
_cell.length_a   1.000
_cell.length_b   1.000
_cell.length_c   1.000
_cell.angle_alpha   90.00
_cell.angle_beta   90.00
_cell.angle_gamma   90.00
#
_symmetry.space_group_name_H-M   'P 1'
#
loop_
_entity.id
_entity.type
_entity.pdbx_description
1 polymer ?
#
loop_
_entity_poly.entity_id
_entity_poly.type
_entity_poly.pdbx_seq_one_letter_code
_entity_poly.pdbx_strand_id
1 'polypeptide(L)'
;AYLGGRQALQGVTFHLQAGEMAFLTGHSGAGKSTLLKLICGIERPSAGKILFGGHDISRLKSREVPFLRRQIGMIFQDHHLLMDRTVYDNVAIPLIIAGASGDDIRRRVSAALDKVGLLDKAKNLPIQLSGGEQQRVGIARAVVNKPAVLLADEPTGNLDEALSEGILRLFEEFNRVGVTVLMATHDLGLISSRPYRVLSLSEGHMHGGHIGE
;
A
#
# COMPACT_ATOMS: atom_id res chain seq x y z
N ALA A 1 -8.03 17.90 9.06
CA ALA A 1 -9.19 18.55 8.45
C ALA A 1 -8.78 19.06 7.06
N TYR A 2 -9.59 18.85 6.06
CA TYR A 2 -9.38 19.42 4.73
C TYR A 2 -9.79 20.89 4.68
N LEU A 3 -9.34 21.60 3.65
CA LEU A 3 -9.81 22.96 3.33
C LEU A 3 -11.34 22.97 3.29
N GLY A 4 -12.00 23.68 4.23
CA GLY A 4 -13.46 23.67 4.42
C GLY A 4 -13.94 23.08 5.75
N GLY A 5 -13.03 22.70 6.67
CA GLY A 5 -13.39 22.29 8.04
C GLY A 5 -13.95 20.86 8.17
N ARG A 6 -14.09 20.10 7.06
CA ARG A 6 -14.59 18.72 7.12
C ARG A 6 -13.52 17.80 7.72
N GLN A 7 -13.85 17.15 8.83
CA GLN A 7 -13.01 16.12 9.42
C GLN A 7 -13.22 14.80 8.66
N ALA A 8 -12.15 14.30 8.04
CA ALA A 8 -12.21 13.04 7.30
C ALA A 8 -12.14 11.81 8.23
N LEU A 9 -11.55 11.96 9.41
CA LEU A 9 -11.43 10.91 10.43
C LEU A 9 -11.68 11.51 11.80
N GLN A 10 -12.39 10.79 12.66
CA GLN A 10 -12.79 11.24 14.00
C GLN A 10 -12.64 10.06 14.98
N GLY A 11 -11.77 10.23 15.99
CA GLY A 11 -11.62 9.26 17.07
C GLY A 11 -11.23 7.85 16.59
N VAL A 12 -10.53 7.71 15.46
CA VAL A 12 -10.11 6.42 14.92
C VAL A 12 -9.02 5.82 15.80
N THR A 13 -9.29 4.64 16.35
CA THR A 13 -8.32 3.86 17.13
C THR A 13 -8.34 2.43 16.64
N PHE A 14 -7.19 1.89 16.25
CA PHE A 14 -6.99 0.49 15.93
C PHE A 14 -5.52 0.10 16.10
N HIS A 15 -5.28 -1.19 16.15
CA HIS A 15 -3.94 -1.77 16.18
C HIS A 15 -3.83 -2.83 15.08
N LEU A 16 -2.70 -2.85 14.38
CA LEU A 16 -2.35 -3.88 13.41
C LEU A 16 -1.05 -4.54 13.89
N GLN A 17 -1.07 -5.84 14.08
CA GLN A 17 0.11 -6.58 14.54
C GLN A 17 1.12 -6.74 13.41
N ALA A 18 2.40 -6.88 13.76
CA ALA A 18 3.42 -7.19 12.76
C ALA A 18 3.13 -8.55 12.11
N GLY A 19 3.17 -8.60 10.77
CA GLY A 19 2.80 -9.78 9.98
C GLY A 19 1.30 -10.04 9.86
N GLU A 20 0.44 -9.18 10.42
CA GLU A 20 -1.01 -9.28 10.24
C GLU A 20 -1.41 -8.83 8.83
N MET A 21 -2.41 -9.51 8.24
CA MET A 21 -3.12 -9.03 7.05
C MET A 21 -4.54 -8.67 7.44
N ALA A 22 -4.98 -7.46 7.06
CA ALA A 22 -6.32 -6.97 7.33
C ALA A 22 -6.90 -6.20 6.15
N PHE A 23 -8.22 -6.25 6.02
CA PHE A 23 -8.98 -5.41 5.11
C PHE A 23 -9.47 -4.14 5.82
N LEU A 24 -9.46 -3.03 5.10
CA LEU A 24 -10.07 -1.77 5.49
C LEU A 24 -11.25 -1.50 4.57
N THR A 25 -12.48 -1.62 5.07
CA THR A 25 -13.69 -1.44 4.27
C THR A 25 -14.45 -0.18 4.66
N GLY A 26 -15.36 0.24 3.79
CA GLY A 26 -16.21 1.41 3.98
C GLY A 26 -16.62 2.01 2.65
N HIS A 27 -17.72 2.77 2.65
CA HIS A 27 -18.22 3.43 1.44
C HIS A 27 -17.21 4.45 0.86
N SER A 28 -17.44 4.90 -0.35
CA SER A 28 -16.63 5.99 -0.93
C SER A 28 -16.73 7.24 -0.06
N GLY A 29 -15.59 7.88 0.21
CA GLY A 29 -15.53 9.04 1.09
C GLY A 29 -15.54 8.74 2.60
N ALA A 30 -15.56 7.46 3.04
CA ALA A 30 -15.51 7.08 4.45
C ALA A 30 -14.21 7.48 5.17
N GLY A 31 -13.13 7.80 4.43
CA GLY A 31 -11.83 8.19 4.98
C GLY A 31 -10.71 7.17 4.79
N LYS A 32 -10.93 6.05 4.06
CA LYS A 32 -9.95 4.97 3.85
C LYS A 32 -8.62 5.51 3.31
N SER A 33 -8.64 6.19 2.18
CA SER A 33 -7.43 6.77 1.55
C SER A 33 -6.75 7.80 2.45
N THR A 34 -7.52 8.58 3.21
CA THR A 34 -6.97 9.53 4.20
C THR A 34 -6.21 8.79 5.30
N LEU A 35 -6.78 7.68 5.82
CA LEU A 35 -6.12 6.86 6.83
C LEU A 35 -4.79 6.29 6.30
N LEU A 36 -4.78 5.74 5.08
CA LEU A 36 -3.56 5.23 4.46
C LEU A 36 -2.50 6.33 4.27
N LYS A 37 -2.91 7.52 3.81
CA LYS A 37 -2.02 8.68 3.65
C LYS A 37 -1.41 9.16 4.96
N LEU A 38 -2.16 9.11 6.06
CA LEU A 38 -1.66 9.43 7.39
C LEU A 38 -0.60 8.43 7.86
N ILE A 39 -0.81 7.12 7.64
CA ILE A 39 0.15 6.08 7.98
C ILE A 39 1.45 6.22 7.17
N CYS A 40 1.35 6.60 5.89
CA CYS A 40 2.53 6.85 5.02
C CYS A 40 3.25 8.19 5.31
N GLY A 41 2.73 9.03 6.23
CA GLY A 41 3.26 10.37 6.44
C GLY A 41 3.13 11.28 5.20
N ILE A 42 2.14 11.03 4.34
CA ILE A 42 1.77 11.93 3.23
C ILE A 42 0.96 13.09 3.80
N GLU A 43 0.04 12.79 4.73
CA GLU A 43 -0.71 13.76 5.50
C GLU A 43 -0.32 13.67 6.98
N ARG A 44 -0.66 14.69 7.75
CA ARG A 44 -0.43 14.74 9.20
C ARG A 44 -1.75 14.74 9.95
N PRO A 45 -1.86 14.00 11.07
CA PRO A 45 -3.05 14.08 11.89
C PRO A 45 -3.16 15.46 12.56
N SER A 46 -4.36 16.01 12.64
CA SER A 46 -4.63 17.23 13.37
C SER A 46 -4.63 17.03 14.89
N ALA A 47 -4.96 15.81 15.32
CA ALA A 47 -4.94 15.38 16.73
C ALA A 47 -4.69 13.86 16.80
N GLY A 48 -4.34 13.37 17.98
CA GLY A 48 -4.05 11.95 18.20
C GLY A 48 -2.60 11.59 17.91
N LYS A 49 -2.33 10.27 17.86
CA LYS A 49 -1.00 9.70 17.62
C LYS A 49 -1.08 8.55 16.65
N ILE A 50 -0.04 8.37 15.86
CA ILE A 50 0.16 7.20 15.00
C ILE A 50 1.49 6.57 15.43
N LEU A 51 1.44 5.32 15.85
CA LEU A 51 2.63 4.56 16.24
C LEU A 51 3.01 3.59 15.13
N PHE A 52 4.25 3.62 14.70
CA PHE A 52 4.83 2.69 13.74
C PHE A 52 6.07 2.03 14.36
N GLY A 53 6.02 0.72 14.57
CA GLY A 53 7.11 0.01 15.28
C GLY A 53 7.41 0.58 16.67
N GLY A 54 6.40 1.06 17.40
CA GLY A 54 6.54 1.68 18.72
C GLY A 54 6.94 3.17 18.67
N HIS A 55 7.27 3.72 17.52
CA HIS A 55 7.67 5.13 17.37
C HIS A 55 6.49 6.01 16.94
N ASP A 56 6.34 7.18 17.59
CA ASP A 56 5.32 8.16 17.21
C ASP A 56 5.71 8.88 15.92
N ILE A 57 4.97 8.58 14.83
CA ILE A 57 5.19 9.17 13.51
C ILE A 57 4.33 10.41 13.24
N SER A 58 3.45 10.80 14.17
CA SER A 58 2.51 11.92 13.99
C SER A 58 3.22 13.27 13.79
N ARG A 59 4.41 13.42 14.35
CA ARG A 59 5.18 14.66 14.39
C ARG A 59 6.56 14.56 13.76
N LEU A 60 6.76 13.63 12.82
CA LEU A 60 8.03 13.46 12.12
C LEU A 60 8.46 14.78 11.45
N LYS A 61 9.73 15.12 11.59
CA LYS A 61 10.34 16.21 10.82
C LYS A 61 10.46 15.79 9.36
N SER A 62 10.42 16.75 8.44
CA SER A 62 10.47 16.45 6.99
C SER A 62 11.64 15.57 6.58
N ARG A 63 12.80 15.69 7.26
CA ARG A 63 14.00 14.87 7.05
C ARG A 63 13.84 13.39 7.48
N GLU A 64 12.86 13.09 8.33
CA GLU A 64 12.61 11.74 8.88
C GLU A 64 11.59 10.96 8.05
N VAL A 65 10.71 11.67 7.33
CA VAL A 65 9.67 11.08 6.47
C VAL A 65 10.23 10.10 5.43
N PRO A 66 11.37 10.36 4.74
CA PRO A 66 11.93 9.39 3.80
C PRO A 66 12.32 8.05 4.44
N PHE A 67 12.75 8.04 5.70
CA PHE A 67 13.09 6.79 6.42
C PHE A 67 11.83 5.99 6.75
N LEU A 68 10.74 6.64 7.15
CA LEU A 68 9.45 5.99 7.32
C LEU A 68 8.97 5.37 6.00
N ARG A 69 8.98 6.15 4.90
CA ARG A 69 8.48 5.70 3.60
C ARG A 69 9.28 4.56 2.99
N ARG A 70 10.54 4.36 3.38
CA ARG A 70 11.32 3.17 2.97
C ARG A 70 10.81 1.89 3.62
N GLN A 71 10.14 1.98 4.76
CA GLN A 71 9.58 0.85 5.48
C GLN A 71 8.12 0.55 5.09
N ILE A 72 7.51 1.41 4.27
CA ILE A 72 6.12 1.30 3.83
C ILE A 72 6.08 1.24 2.30
N GLY A 73 5.55 0.16 1.76
CA GLY A 73 5.15 0.08 0.35
C GLY A 73 3.72 0.57 0.20
N MET A 74 3.50 1.56 -0.66
CA MET A 74 2.15 2.07 -0.95
C MET A 74 1.76 1.73 -2.37
N ILE A 75 0.60 1.10 -2.53
CA ILE A 75 -0.05 0.80 -3.81
C ILE A 75 -1.30 1.68 -3.91
N PHE A 76 -1.35 2.48 -4.96
CA PHE A 76 -2.45 3.41 -5.24
C PHE A 76 -3.40 2.83 -6.28
N GLN A 77 -4.66 3.23 -6.25
CA GLN A 77 -5.67 2.84 -7.21
C GLN A 77 -5.29 3.21 -8.66
N ASP A 78 -4.74 4.41 -8.88
CA ASP A 78 -4.36 4.93 -10.19
C ASP A 78 -2.93 4.55 -10.62
N HIS A 79 -2.32 3.55 -9.98
CA HIS A 79 -0.96 3.04 -10.22
C HIS A 79 0.15 4.09 -10.09
N HIS A 80 -0.06 5.35 -10.46
CA HIS A 80 0.91 6.46 -10.46
C HIS A 80 2.25 6.07 -11.09
N LEU A 81 2.21 5.40 -12.24
CA LEU A 81 3.40 5.06 -13.02
C LEU A 81 3.88 6.26 -13.82
N LEU A 82 5.20 6.40 -13.95
CA LEU A 82 5.82 7.35 -14.85
C LEU A 82 5.71 6.78 -16.27
N MET A 83 4.85 7.37 -17.09
CA MET A 83 4.50 6.84 -18.41
C MET A 83 5.62 7.03 -19.45
N ASP A 84 6.57 7.95 -19.19
CA ASP A 84 7.76 8.23 -19.97
C ASP A 84 8.98 7.39 -19.55
N ARG A 85 8.82 6.49 -18.59
CA ARG A 85 9.86 5.62 -18.05
C ARG A 85 9.51 4.16 -18.26
N THR A 86 10.53 3.32 -18.43
CA THR A 86 10.31 1.88 -18.57
C THR A 86 9.71 1.27 -17.30
N VAL A 87 9.19 0.06 -17.41
CA VAL A 87 8.77 -0.77 -16.28
C VAL A 87 9.90 -0.93 -15.28
N TYR A 88 11.11 -1.23 -15.77
CA TYR A 88 12.31 -1.34 -14.95
C TYR A 88 12.58 -0.06 -14.18
N ASP A 89 12.58 1.10 -14.86
CA ASP A 89 12.85 2.39 -14.23
C ASP A 89 11.81 2.74 -13.17
N ASN A 90 10.52 2.48 -13.43
CA ASN A 90 9.45 2.69 -12.45
C ASN A 90 9.71 1.90 -11.16
N VAL A 91 10.12 0.64 -11.28
CA VAL A 91 10.41 -0.21 -10.11
C VAL A 91 11.73 0.18 -9.44
N ALA A 92 12.70 0.73 -10.18
CA ALA A 92 14.00 1.14 -9.64
C ALA A 92 13.95 2.41 -8.78
N ILE A 93 12.96 3.29 -8.99
CA ILE A 93 12.88 4.62 -8.33
C ILE A 93 13.09 4.54 -6.80
N PRO A 94 12.40 3.68 -6.03
CA PRO A 94 12.56 3.65 -4.59
C PRO A 94 13.99 3.27 -4.15
N LEU A 95 14.67 2.44 -4.92
CA LEU A 95 16.06 2.04 -4.66
C LEU A 95 17.04 3.17 -4.99
N ILE A 96 16.81 3.88 -6.10
CA ILE A 96 17.60 5.06 -6.48
C ILE A 96 17.51 6.14 -5.39
N ILE A 97 16.30 6.43 -4.91
CA ILE A 97 16.07 7.38 -3.82
C ILE A 97 16.71 6.90 -2.51
N ALA A 98 16.80 5.59 -2.30
CA ALA A 98 17.47 5.02 -1.13
C ALA A 98 18.99 5.05 -1.22
N GLY A 99 19.57 5.40 -2.40
CA GLY A 99 21.01 5.43 -2.63
C GLY A 99 21.64 4.04 -2.82
N ALA A 100 20.87 3.07 -3.32
CA ALA A 100 21.37 1.72 -3.60
C ALA A 100 22.38 1.72 -4.75
N SER A 101 23.34 0.80 -4.74
CA SER A 101 24.30 0.62 -5.84
C SER A 101 23.61 0.08 -7.11
N GLY A 102 24.21 0.33 -8.28
CA GLY A 102 23.65 -0.14 -9.55
C GLY A 102 23.45 -1.66 -9.61
N ASP A 103 24.35 -2.45 -9.03
CA ASP A 103 24.25 -3.90 -8.98
C ASP A 103 23.11 -4.37 -8.05
N ASP A 104 22.93 -3.70 -6.90
CA ASP A 104 21.82 -4.00 -5.99
C ASP A 104 20.48 -3.62 -6.63
N ILE A 105 20.41 -2.46 -7.29
CA ILE A 105 19.22 -2.05 -8.06
C ILE A 105 18.86 -3.12 -9.08
N ARG A 106 19.81 -3.52 -9.93
CA ARG A 106 19.57 -4.52 -10.98
C ARG A 106 19.02 -5.83 -10.41
N ARG A 107 19.69 -6.36 -9.38
CA ARG A 107 19.30 -7.61 -8.72
C ARG A 107 17.90 -7.53 -8.13
N ARG A 108 17.59 -6.46 -7.40
CA ARG A 108 16.32 -6.31 -6.67
C ARG A 108 15.16 -5.99 -7.60
N VAL A 109 15.37 -5.15 -8.61
CA VAL A 109 14.35 -4.85 -9.62
C VAL A 109 13.99 -6.11 -10.41
N SER A 110 15.00 -6.89 -10.88
CA SER A 110 14.74 -8.14 -11.59
C SER A 110 13.95 -9.12 -10.72
N ALA A 111 14.33 -9.30 -9.46
CA ALA A 111 13.60 -10.17 -8.53
C ALA A 111 12.17 -9.69 -8.25
N ALA A 112 11.95 -8.37 -8.14
CA ALA A 112 10.61 -7.82 -7.93
C ALA A 112 9.72 -7.99 -9.17
N LEU A 113 10.27 -7.79 -10.37
CA LEU A 113 9.55 -8.01 -11.63
C LEU A 113 9.26 -9.48 -11.89
N ASP A 114 10.20 -10.37 -11.60
CA ASP A 114 10.00 -11.83 -11.69
C ASP A 114 8.87 -12.27 -10.76
N LYS A 115 8.84 -11.78 -9.52
CA LYS A 115 7.80 -12.09 -8.52
C LYS A 115 6.39 -11.73 -8.99
N VAL A 116 6.24 -10.68 -9.79
CA VAL A 116 4.95 -10.25 -10.34
C VAL A 116 4.71 -10.73 -11.79
N GLY A 117 5.61 -11.56 -12.34
CA GLY A 117 5.50 -12.14 -13.68
C GLY A 117 5.66 -11.13 -14.82
N LEU A 118 6.54 -10.13 -14.66
CA LEU A 118 6.76 -9.04 -15.64
C LEU A 118 8.24 -8.84 -16.00
N LEU A 119 9.11 -9.80 -15.72
CA LEU A 119 10.54 -9.66 -15.99
C LEU A 119 10.83 -9.49 -17.50
N ASP A 120 10.10 -10.19 -18.35
CA ASP A 120 10.17 -10.12 -19.82
C ASP A 120 9.75 -8.74 -20.36
N LYS A 121 8.91 -8.00 -19.61
CA LYS A 121 8.41 -6.66 -19.95
C LYS A 121 9.19 -5.52 -19.31
N ALA A 122 10.35 -5.79 -18.72
CA ALA A 122 11.14 -4.78 -17.99
C ALA A 122 11.49 -3.56 -18.85
N LYS A 123 11.67 -3.72 -20.15
CA LYS A 123 12.03 -2.64 -21.10
C LYS A 123 10.82 -1.92 -21.72
N ASN A 124 9.61 -2.43 -21.49
CA ASN A 124 8.40 -1.82 -22.02
C ASN A 124 8.09 -0.51 -21.29
N LEU A 125 7.34 0.38 -21.96
CA LEU A 125 6.69 1.53 -21.33
C LEU A 125 5.34 1.09 -20.72
N PRO A 126 4.87 1.74 -19.64
CA PRO A 126 3.59 1.42 -19.01
C PRO A 126 2.40 1.46 -19.97
N ILE A 127 2.41 2.35 -20.97
CA ILE A 127 1.33 2.45 -21.97
C ILE A 127 1.20 1.18 -22.83
N GLN A 128 2.20 0.33 -22.89
CA GLN A 128 2.20 -0.93 -23.63
C GLN A 128 1.64 -2.10 -22.80
N LEU A 129 1.27 -1.84 -21.55
CA LEU A 129 0.80 -2.84 -20.60
C LEU A 129 -0.72 -2.75 -20.41
N SER A 130 -1.36 -3.88 -20.15
CA SER A 130 -2.75 -3.91 -19.68
C SER A 130 -2.87 -3.29 -18.28
N GLY A 131 -4.08 -2.90 -17.87
CA GLY A 131 -4.33 -2.34 -16.53
C GLY A 131 -3.85 -3.25 -15.39
N GLY A 132 -4.11 -4.55 -15.50
CA GLY A 132 -3.63 -5.53 -14.52
C GLY A 132 -2.11 -5.68 -14.49
N GLU A 133 -1.42 -5.51 -15.63
CA GLU A 133 0.04 -5.48 -15.67
C GLU A 133 0.60 -4.20 -15.06
N GLN A 134 -0.02 -3.05 -15.34
CA GLN A 134 0.34 -1.78 -14.71
C GLN A 134 0.19 -1.86 -13.17
N GLN A 135 -0.89 -2.49 -12.69
CA GLN A 135 -1.08 -2.75 -11.27
C GLN A 135 0.06 -3.59 -10.69
N ARG A 136 0.45 -4.67 -11.37
CA ARG A 136 1.59 -5.50 -10.93
C ARG A 136 2.92 -4.74 -10.94
N VAL A 137 3.15 -3.80 -11.88
CA VAL A 137 4.31 -2.89 -11.82
C VAL A 137 4.26 -2.02 -10.56
N GLY A 138 3.08 -1.47 -10.21
CA GLY A 138 2.87 -0.72 -8.98
C GLY A 138 3.20 -1.53 -7.73
N ILE A 139 2.80 -2.79 -7.69
CA ILE A 139 3.12 -3.72 -6.60
C ILE A 139 4.63 -3.99 -6.56
N ALA A 140 5.27 -4.31 -7.69
CA ALA A 140 6.71 -4.54 -7.75
C ALA A 140 7.49 -3.34 -7.22
N ARG A 141 7.09 -2.12 -7.61
CA ARG A 141 7.67 -0.86 -7.11
C ARG A 141 7.50 -0.69 -5.60
N ALA A 142 6.34 -1.07 -5.06
CA ALA A 142 6.07 -0.97 -3.63
C ALA A 142 6.91 -1.94 -2.79
N VAL A 143 7.19 -3.15 -3.32
CA VAL A 143 7.90 -4.21 -2.56
C VAL A 143 9.41 -4.23 -2.77
N VAL A 144 9.94 -3.51 -3.79
CA VAL A 144 11.36 -3.57 -4.16
C VAL A 144 12.31 -3.19 -3.02
N ASN A 145 11.87 -2.34 -2.10
CA ASN A 145 12.61 -1.96 -0.88
C ASN A 145 12.48 -2.97 0.26
N LYS A 146 11.71 -4.06 0.09
CA LYS A 146 11.37 -5.02 1.16
C LYS A 146 10.75 -4.30 2.37
N PRO A 147 9.64 -3.61 2.20
CA PRO A 147 9.01 -2.85 3.27
C PRO A 147 8.50 -3.78 4.38
N ALA A 148 8.41 -3.26 5.61
CA ALA A 148 7.78 -3.96 6.73
C ALA A 148 6.25 -3.97 6.62
N VAL A 149 5.68 -2.96 5.96
CA VAL A 149 4.23 -2.78 5.80
C VAL A 149 3.88 -2.49 4.34
N LEU A 150 2.86 -3.15 3.82
CA LEU A 150 2.21 -2.84 2.55
C LEU A 150 0.84 -2.22 2.82
N LEU A 151 0.62 -1.06 2.24
CA LEU A 151 -0.67 -0.37 2.23
C LEU A 151 -1.19 -0.34 0.80
N ALA A 152 -2.42 -0.76 0.60
CA ALA A 152 -3.04 -0.78 -0.72
C ALA A 152 -4.38 -0.04 -0.69
N ASP A 153 -4.56 0.90 -1.60
CA ASP A 153 -5.80 1.67 -1.77
C ASP A 153 -6.52 1.18 -3.02
N GLU A 154 -7.58 0.38 -2.85
CA GLU A 154 -8.41 -0.22 -3.90
C GLU A 154 -7.57 -0.92 -5.01
N PRO A 155 -6.67 -1.86 -4.65
CA PRO A 155 -5.69 -2.41 -5.61
C PRO A 155 -6.31 -3.28 -6.70
N THR A 156 -7.59 -3.62 -6.58
CA THR A 156 -8.34 -4.47 -7.51
C THR A 156 -9.53 -3.76 -8.17
N GLY A 157 -9.77 -2.48 -7.83
CA GLY A 157 -11.00 -1.75 -8.18
C GLY A 157 -11.31 -1.61 -9.67
N ASN A 158 -10.33 -1.80 -10.55
CA ASN A 158 -10.49 -1.70 -12.02
C ASN A 158 -10.15 -3.02 -12.73
N LEU A 159 -10.15 -4.14 -12.02
CA LEU A 159 -9.76 -5.45 -12.54
C LEU A 159 -10.94 -6.41 -12.53
N ASP A 160 -10.92 -7.39 -13.45
CA ASP A 160 -11.84 -8.51 -13.39
C ASP A 160 -11.53 -9.43 -12.19
N GLU A 161 -12.45 -10.35 -11.91
CA GLU A 161 -12.37 -11.25 -10.76
C GLU A 161 -11.09 -12.11 -10.76
N ALA A 162 -10.70 -12.65 -11.93
CA ALA A 162 -9.51 -13.51 -12.04
C ALA A 162 -8.22 -12.73 -11.78
N LEU A 163 -8.12 -11.50 -12.30
CA LEU A 163 -6.99 -10.60 -12.04
C LEU A 163 -6.96 -10.14 -10.59
N SER A 164 -8.12 -9.83 -10.00
CA SER A 164 -8.27 -9.45 -8.59
C SER A 164 -7.78 -10.55 -7.66
N GLU A 165 -8.17 -11.79 -7.92
CA GLU A 165 -7.69 -12.96 -7.18
C GLU A 165 -6.16 -13.14 -7.32
N GLY A 166 -5.60 -12.93 -8.53
CA GLY A 166 -4.15 -12.95 -8.76
C GLY A 166 -3.40 -11.89 -7.95
N ILE A 167 -3.96 -10.69 -7.86
CA ILE A 167 -3.40 -9.60 -7.04
C ILE A 167 -3.47 -9.94 -5.54
N LEU A 168 -4.61 -10.46 -5.07
CA LEU A 168 -4.76 -10.85 -3.66
C LEU A 168 -3.73 -11.91 -3.27
N ARG A 169 -3.51 -12.93 -4.11
CA ARG A 169 -2.49 -13.95 -3.87
C ARG A 169 -1.09 -13.38 -3.73
N LEU A 170 -0.74 -12.36 -4.52
CA LEU A 170 0.55 -11.67 -4.36
C LEU A 170 0.67 -11.03 -2.98
N PHE A 171 -0.37 -10.36 -2.48
CA PHE A 171 -0.36 -9.80 -1.12
C PHE A 171 -0.24 -10.89 -0.05
N GLU A 172 -0.96 -12.00 -0.20
CA GLU A 172 -0.85 -13.16 0.69
C GLU A 172 0.56 -13.74 0.73
N GLU A 173 1.23 -13.82 -0.42
CA GLU A 173 2.62 -14.30 -0.50
C GLU A 173 3.58 -13.35 0.23
N PHE A 174 3.41 -12.03 0.13
CA PHE A 174 4.20 -11.09 0.90
C PHE A 174 3.89 -11.19 2.40
N ASN A 175 2.62 -11.38 2.76
CA ASN A 175 2.23 -11.55 4.16
C ASN A 175 2.83 -12.83 4.76
N ARG A 176 2.85 -13.96 4.04
CA ARG A 176 3.46 -15.22 4.50
C ARG A 176 4.95 -15.11 4.83
N VAL A 177 5.66 -14.15 4.24
CA VAL A 177 7.06 -13.88 4.58
C VAL A 177 7.21 -12.77 5.65
N GLY A 178 6.13 -12.43 6.34
CA GLY A 178 6.13 -11.55 7.51
C GLY A 178 5.83 -10.07 7.22
N VAL A 179 5.47 -9.71 6.00
CA VAL A 179 5.06 -8.33 5.68
C VAL A 179 3.65 -8.08 6.23
N THR A 180 3.47 -7.00 6.97
CA THR A 180 2.16 -6.55 7.43
C THR A 180 1.38 -5.94 6.26
N VAL A 181 0.11 -6.29 6.08
CA VAL A 181 -0.70 -5.82 4.95
C VAL A 181 -1.99 -5.17 5.43
N LEU A 182 -2.24 -3.95 4.98
CA LEU A 182 -3.54 -3.28 5.13
C LEU A 182 -4.08 -2.91 3.76
N MET A 183 -5.14 -3.57 3.34
CA MET A 183 -5.77 -3.39 2.02
C MET A 183 -7.12 -2.70 2.16
N ALA A 184 -7.23 -1.48 1.67
CA ALA A 184 -8.51 -0.81 1.53
C ALA A 184 -9.24 -1.35 0.31
N THR A 185 -10.46 -1.82 0.49
CA THR A 185 -11.34 -2.30 -0.58
C THR A 185 -12.81 -2.20 -0.18
N HIS A 186 -13.67 -2.04 -1.17
CA HIS A 186 -15.12 -2.14 -1.02
C HIS A 186 -15.69 -3.42 -1.63
N ASP A 187 -14.85 -4.30 -2.18
CA ASP A 187 -15.23 -5.58 -2.74
C ASP A 187 -15.56 -6.58 -1.63
N LEU A 188 -16.87 -6.76 -1.37
CA LEU A 188 -17.37 -7.67 -0.36
C LEU A 188 -17.12 -9.15 -0.72
N GLY A 189 -17.07 -9.50 -2.01
CA GLY A 189 -16.74 -10.84 -2.49
C GLY A 189 -15.30 -11.20 -2.11
N LEU A 190 -14.38 -10.30 -2.38
CA LEU A 190 -12.96 -10.46 -2.02
C LEU A 190 -12.77 -10.57 -0.50
N ILE A 191 -13.46 -9.72 0.28
CA ILE A 191 -13.40 -9.74 1.75
C ILE A 191 -13.93 -11.05 2.31
N SER A 192 -15.10 -11.50 1.86
CA SER A 192 -15.75 -12.71 2.37
C SER A 192 -15.04 -14.00 1.99
N SER A 193 -14.22 -13.97 0.95
CA SER A 193 -13.48 -15.16 0.48
C SER A 193 -12.26 -15.49 1.36
N ARG A 194 -11.92 -14.67 2.35
CA ARG A 194 -10.69 -14.80 3.16
C ARG A 194 -10.94 -14.57 4.65
N PRO A 195 -10.28 -15.33 5.54
CA PRO A 195 -10.45 -15.22 6.99
C PRO A 195 -9.58 -14.11 7.60
N TYR A 196 -9.42 -12.99 6.90
CA TYR A 196 -8.65 -11.85 7.41
C TYR A 196 -9.53 -10.91 8.21
N ARG A 197 -8.94 -10.23 9.17
CA ARG A 197 -9.62 -9.23 9.97
C ARG A 197 -10.14 -8.09 9.09
N VAL A 198 -11.34 -7.60 9.38
CA VAL A 198 -11.99 -6.50 8.68
C VAL A 198 -12.11 -5.30 9.62
N LEU A 199 -11.51 -4.19 9.23
CA LEU A 199 -11.65 -2.88 9.85
C LEU A 199 -12.69 -2.10 9.03
N SER A 200 -13.81 -1.74 9.63
CA SER A 200 -14.87 -1.01 8.94
C SER A 200 -14.80 0.48 9.28
N LEU A 201 -14.76 1.33 8.25
CA LEU A 201 -14.74 2.78 8.39
C LEU A 201 -16.04 3.37 7.82
N SER A 202 -16.76 4.13 8.62
CA SER A 202 -17.97 4.83 8.21
C SER A 202 -17.97 6.24 8.76
N GLU A 203 -18.22 7.24 7.89
CA GLU A 203 -18.26 8.66 8.25
C GLU A 203 -17.08 9.14 9.10
N GLY A 204 -15.90 8.62 8.82
CA GLY A 204 -14.67 8.95 9.54
C GLY A 204 -14.49 8.24 10.89
N HIS A 205 -15.39 7.34 11.27
CA HIS A 205 -15.30 6.54 12.50
C HIS A 205 -14.96 5.08 12.19
N MET A 206 -14.13 4.48 13.05
CA MET A 206 -13.79 3.06 12.94
C MET A 206 -14.80 2.21 13.70
N HIS A 207 -15.33 1.19 13.03
CA HIS A 207 -16.19 0.16 13.61
C HIS A 207 -15.49 -1.20 13.47
N GLY A 208 -15.54 -2.05 14.49
CA GLY A 208 -14.96 -3.40 14.41
C GLY A 208 -13.44 -3.43 14.42
N GLY A 209 -12.81 -2.81 15.36
CA GLY A 209 -11.34 -2.82 15.50
C GLY A 209 -10.86 -3.24 16.88
N HIS A 210 -11.77 -3.57 17.77
CA HIS A 210 -11.38 -4.03 19.11
C HIS A 210 -10.78 -5.43 19.01
N ILE A 211 -9.51 -5.54 19.42
CA ILE A 211 -8.93 -6.82 19.83
C ILE A 211 -9.74 -7.22 21.06
N GLY A 212 -10.49 -8.31 20.98
CA GLY A 212 -11.05 -8.93 22.19
C GLY A 212 -9.93 -9.15 23.19
N GLU A 213 -10.18 -8.77 24.43
CA GLU A 213 -9.36 -9.08 25.59
C GLU A 213 -9.09 -10.57 25.72
#